data_18a9b344270686e85ebf6bdbe049f5f3
#
_entry.id   18a9b344270686e85ebf6bdbe049f5f3
#
_cell.length_a   1.000
_cell.length_b   1.000
_cell.length_c   1.000
_cell.angle_alpha   90.00
_cell.angle_beta   90.00
_cell.angle_gamma   90.00
#
_symmetry.space_group_name_H-M   'P 1'
#
loop_
_entity.id
_entity.type
_entity.pdbx_description
1 polymer ?
#
loop_
_entity_poly.entity_id
_entity_poly.type
_entity_poly.pdbx_seq_one_letter_code
_entity_poly.pdbx_strand_id
1 'polypeptide(L)'
;MEITSVNNDLVKETVKLQQKKYRTQSGKFLLEGFKAIKEAFDFGIKLEHIFVDKNKIKDYEFAKDLVIETTEPVLKKLSTTESAPTAIAIGFQKEYNRNILKNTKKVLLLENIKDSGNLGTIVRSAVAFGADAIVLYGESVDIYNPKCVRSTVGNLWKIPIFHLSDFKELEELFRNYERIATLPRSKNLLKGYKIKKAQTLVLFGSEASGLTEKLINFSTNSLKIEMAKTVESLNLATSVSVILYELFV
;
A
#
# COMPACT_ATOMS: atom_id res chain seq x y z
N MET A 1 11.52 26.22 -14.06
CA MET A 1 12.11 26.80 -12.81
C MET A 1 13.29 25.95 -12.39
N GLU A 2 14.36 26.56 -11.86
CA GLU A 2 15.54 25.82 -11.37
C GLU A 2 15.70 26.06 -9.85
N ILE A 3 16.01 25.01 -9.09
CA ILE A 3 16.30 25.06 -7.65
C ILE A 3 17.57 24.24 -7.37
N THR A 4 18.65 24.93 -6.99
CA THR A 4 19.97 24.32 -6.71
C THR A 4 20.32 24.29 -5.21
N SER A 5 19.64 25.09 -4.39
CA SER A 5 19.92 25.21 -2.97
C SER A 5 19.05 24.28 -2.11
N VAL A 6 19.69 23.51 -1.26
CA VAL A 6 18.99 22.68 -0.22
C VAL A 6 18.28 23.54 0.85
N ASN A 7 18.59 24.84 0.91
CA ASN A 7 17.98 25.79 1.84
C ASN A 7 16.79 26.54 1.22
N ASN A 8 16.41 26.25 -0.01
CA ASN A 8 15.22 26.80 -0.65
C ASN A 8 13.97 26.41 0.17
N ASP A 9 13.01 27.32 0.31
CA ASP A 9 11.86 27.10 1.17
C ASP A 9 10.95 25.97 0.66
N LEU A 10 10.77 25.84 -0.67
CA LEU A 10 10.03 24.71 -1.23
C LEU A 10 10.70 23.37 -0.93
N VAL A 11 12.04 23.30 -0.94
CA VAL A 11 12.79 22.10 -0.54
C VAL A 11 12.55 21.78 0.93
N LYS A 12 12.64 22.78 1.83
CA LYS A 12 12.38 22.58 3.26
C LYS A 12 10.96 22.08 3.52
N GLU A 13 9.96 22.66 2.86
CA GLU A 13 8.55 22.20 2.99
C GLU A 13 8.38 20.77 2.45
N THR A 14 9.00 20.47 1.32
CA THR A 14 8.93 19.12 0.70
C THR A 14 9.57 18.06 1.61
N VAL A 15 10.69 18.35 2.26
CA VAL A 15 11.35 17.44 3.22
C VAL A 15 10.42 17.05 4.38
N LYS A 16 9.53 17.93 4.82
CA LYS A 16 8.57 17.63 5.89
C LYS A 16 7.67 16.43 5.53
N LEU A 17 7.39 16.21 4.23
CA LEU A 17 6.58 15.08 3.77
C LEU A 17 7.23 13.69 4.02
N GLN A 18 8.49 13.63 4.42
CA GLN A 18 9.10 12.40 4.92
C GLN A 18 8.43 11.92 6.23
N GLN A 19 7.80 12.83 6.99
CA GLN A 19 7.14 12.56 8.27
C GLN A 19 5.62 12.41 8.10
N LYS A 20 5.02 11.40 8.76
CA LYS A 20 3.57 11.10 8.72
C LYS A 20 2.71 12.33 9.07
N LYS A 21 3.11 13.07 10.12
CA LYS A 21 2.37 14.27 10.58
C LYS A 21 2.07 15.25 9.44
N TYR A 22 3.08 15.58 8.67
CA TYR A 22 2.93 16.58 7.60
C TYR A 22 2.17 16.01 6.38
N ARG A 23 2.34 14.72 6.06
CA ARG A 23 1.53 14.05 5.04
C ARG A 23 0.04 14.08 5.37
N THR A 24 -0.29 13.77 6.63
CA THR A 24 -1.69 13.80 7.11
C THR A 24 -2.27 15.21 7.09
N GLN A 25 -1.49 16.23 7.48
CA GLN A 25 -1.95 17.62 7.50
C GLN A 25 -2.15 18.21 6.11
N SER A 26 -1.28 17.88 5.16
CA SER A 26 -1.29 18.47 3.82
C SER A 26 -2.08 17.64 2.80
N GLY A 27 -2.35 16.37 3.07
CA GLY A 27 -2.88 15.43 2.08
C GLY A 27 -1.89 15.13 0.94
N LYS A 28 -0.58 15.41 1.14
CA LYS A 28 0.47 15.22 0.14
C LYS A 28 1.42 14.10 0.53
N PHE A 29 2.20 13.60 -0.43
CA PHE A 29 3.21 12.56 -0.19
C PHE A 29 4.31 12.64 -1.25
N LEU A 30 5.39 11.85 -1.06
CA LEU A 30 6.54 11.81 -1.97
C LEU A 30 6.50 10.56 -2.87
N LEU A 31 6.84 10.77 -4.14
CA LEU A 31 7.10 9.73 -5.14
C LEU A 31 8.57 9.81 -5.54
N GLU A 32 9.28 8.72 -5.50
CA GLU A 32 10.71 8.66 -5.82
C GLU A 32 10.95 7.80 -7.07
N GLY A 33 11.61 8.39 -8.07
CA GLY A 33 12.02 7.76 -9.32
C GLY A 33 11.00 7.81 -10.45
N PHE A 34 11.51 7.73 -11.68
CA PHE A 34 10.73 7.88 -12.91
C PHE A 34 9.50 6.99 -12.98
N LYS A 35 9.68 5.68 -12.73
CA LYS A 35 8.59 4.72 -12.88
C LYS A 35 7.41 5.03 -11.96
N ALA A 36 7.67 5.33 -10.68
CA ALA A 36 6.61 5.64 -9.71
C ALA A 36 5.87 6.93 -10.10
N ILE A 37 6.60 7.95 -10.56
CA ILE A 37 6.04 9.24 -10.97
C ILE A 37 5.20 9.07 -12.24
N LYS A 38 5.73 8.37 -13.26
CA LYS A 38 5.04 8.14 -14.53
C LYS A 38 3.74 7.35 -14.33
N GLU A 39 3.79 6.26 -13.56
CA GLU A 39 2.60 5.47 -13.26
C GLU A 39 1.56 6.28 -12.46
N ALA A 40 1.99 7.06 -11.45
CA ALA A 40 1.07 7.93 -10.73
C ALA A 40 0.37 8.91 -11.66
N PHE A 41 1.11 9.54 -12.56
CA PHE A 41 0.57 10.45 -13.57
C PHE A 41 -0.43 9.75 -14.49
N ASP A 42 -0.08 8.59 -15.04
CA ASP A 42 -0.93 7.82 -15.96
C ASP A 42 -2.24 7.33 -15.30
N PHE A 43 -2.21 7.07 -13.98
CA PHE A 43 -3.39 6.72 -13.17
C PHE A 43 -4.14 7.94 -12.62
N GLY A 44 -3.84 9.15 -13.10
CA GLY A 44 -4.56 10.37 -12.76
C GLY A 44 -4.34 10.87 -11.33
N ILE A 45 -3.21 10.50 -10.70
CA ILE A 45 -2.81 11.09 -9.43
C ILE A 45 -2.39 12.54 -9.68
N LYS A 46 -3.03 13.47 -8.98
CA LYS A 46 -2.66 14.88 -9.07
C LYS A 46 -1.25 15.07 -8.52
N LEU A 47 -0.34 15.58 -9.36
CA LEU A 47 1.01 15.97 -8.98
C LEU A 47 1.07 17.50 -8.82
N GLU A 48 1.94 17.98 -7.92
CA GLU A 48 2.16 19.41 -7.69
C GLU A 48 3.47 19.88 -8.33
N HIS A 49 4.57 19.22 -8.01
CA HIS A 49 5.91 19.49 -8.52
C HIS A 49 6.68 18.19 -8.73
N ILE A 50 7.58 18.22 -9.72
CA ILE A 50 8.51 17.12 -10.00
C ILE A 50 9.93 17.70 -10.02
N PHE A 51 10.72 17.46 -8.98
CA PHE A 51 12.13 17.79 -8.92
C PHE A 51 12.90 16.78 -9.75
N VAL A 52 13.61 17.22 -10.78
CA VAL A 52 14.29 16.34 -11.75
C VAL A 52 15.75 16.75 -11.92
N ASP A 53 16.65 15.76 -11.93
CA ASP A 53 18.04 15.98 -12.32
C ASP A 53 18.11 16.59 -13.73
N LYS A 54 18.92 17.64 -13.90
CA LYS A 54 19.06 18.38 -15.15
C LYS A 54 19.31 17.51 -16.38
N ASN A 55 19.99 16.37 -16.23
CA ASN A 55 20.30 15.44 -17.31
C ASN A 55 19.12 14.52 -17.69
N LYS A 56 18.01 14.57 -16.92
CA LYS A 56 16.85 13.69 -17.06
C LYS A 56 15.53 14.42 -17.37
N ILE A 57 15.56 15.74 -17.58
CA ILE A 57 14.36 16.57 -17.82
C ILE A 57 13.55 16.05 -19.00
N LYS A 58 14.20 15.61 -20.08
CA LYS A 58 13.56 15.10 -21.29
C LYS A 58 12.66 13.88 -21.03
N ASP A 59 12.93 13.10 -19.99
CA ASP A 59 12.15 11.94 -19.64
C ASP A 59 10.76 12.34 -19.06
N TYR A 60 10.55 13.62 -18.72
CA TYR A 60 9.36 14.16 -18.05
C TYR A 60 8.50 15.09 -18.93
N GLU A 61 8.63 15.02 -20.27
CA GLU A 61 7.81 15.82 -21.20
C GLU A 61 6.30 15.66 -21.00
N PHE A 62 5.86 14.50 -20.49
CA PHE A 62 4.44 14.24 -20.16
C PHE A 62 3.89 15.15 -19.05
N ALA A 63 4.74 15.79 -18.26
CA ALA A 63 4.38 16.65 -17.15
C ALA A 63 5.30 17.89 -17.07
N LYS A 64 5.75 18.41 -18.22
CA LYS A 64 6.75 19.49 -18.33
C LYS A 64 6.45 20.72 -17.48
N ASP A 65 5.17 21.09 -17.36
CA ASP A 65 4.74 22.27 -16.61
C ASP A 65 4.91 22.12 -15.09
N LEU A 66 5.11 20.88 -14.58
CA LEU A 66 5.36 20.57 -13.19
C LEU A 66 6.84 20.39 -12.86
N VAL A 67 7.71 20.37 -13.88
CA VAL A 67 9.13 20.07 -13.72
C VAL A 67 9.88 21.25 -13.10
N ILE A 68 10.65 20.93 -12.07
CA ILE A 68 11.66 21.81 -11.46
C ILE A 68 13.01 21.15 -11.68
N GLU A 69 13.85 21.82 -12.47
CA GLU A 69 15.24 21.43 -12.64
C GLU A 69 15.99 21.54 -11.32
N THR A 70 16.77 20.51 -10.96
CA THR A 70 17.48 20.53 -9.70
C THR A 70 18.77 19.71 -9.74
N THR A 71 19.48 19.72 -8.61
CA THR A 71 20.79 19.08 -8.44
C THR A 71 20.69 17.84 -7.56
N GLU A 72 21.68 16.95 -7.68
CA GLU A 72 21.78 15.75 -6.86
C GLU A 72 21.73 16.05 -5.35
N PRO A 73 22.43 17.09 -4.79
CA PRO A 73 22.30 17.42 -3.35
C PRO A 73 20.86 17.72 -2.91
N VAL A 74 20.07 18.40 -3.75
CA VAL A 74 18.66 18.69 -3.47
C VAL A 74 17.85 17.38 -3.49
N LEU A 75 18.00 16.55 -4.53
CA LEU A 75 17.31 15.24 -4.62
C LEU A 75 17.68 14.34 -3.44
N LYS A 76 18.97 14.32 -3.06
CA LYS A 76 19.42 13.58 -1.86
C LYS A 76 18.73 14.07 -0.59
N LYS A 77 18.58 15.39 -0.42
CA LYS A 77 17.88 15.97 0.73
C LYS A 77 16.40 15.62 0.77
N LEU A 78 15.75 15.57 -0.38
CA LEU A 78 14.35 15.22 -0.51
C LEU A 78 14.07 13.72 -0.36
N SER A 79 15.06 12.88 -0.68
CA SER A 79 14.93 11.42 -0.64
C SER A 79 15.06 10.85 0.77
N THR A 80 14.48 9.66 0.94
CA THR A 80 14.65 8.80 2.13
C THR A 80 15.56 7.59 1.84
N THR A 81 16.22 7.54 0.68
CA THR A 81 17.14 6.47 0.27
C THR A 81 18.61 6.89 0.44
N GLU A 82 19.51 5.91 0.53
CA GLU A 82 20.95 6.17 0.65
C GLU A 82 21.52 6.84 -0.61
N SER A 83 21.08 6.45 -1.80
CA SER A 83 21.43 7.09 -3.07
C SER A 83 20.33 8.06 -3.50
N ALA A 84 20.72 9.21 -4.10
CA ALA A 84 19.76 10.15 -4.64
C ALA A 84 19.03 9.52 -5.85
N PRO A 85 17.69 9.59 -5.92
CA PRO A 85 16.98 9.25 -7.14
C PRO A 85 17.14 10.34 -8.20
N THR A 86 16.88 10.02 -9.46
CA THR A 86 16.94 11.00 -10.56
C THR A 86 15.78 11.99 -10.56
N ALA A 87 14.71 11.70 -9.84
CA ALA A 87 13.60 12.61 -9.65
C ALA A 87 12.79 12.28 -8.39
N ILE A 88 12.13 13.31 -7.86
CA ILE A 88 11.15 13.21 -6.76
C ILE A 88 9.95 14.09 -7.08
N ALA A 89 8.74 13.55 -6.94
CA ALA A 89 7.52 14.33 -7.10
C ALA A 89 6.74 14.46 -5.79
N ILE A 90 5.96 15.54 -5.70
CA ILE A 90 4.93 15.73 -4.69
C ILE A 90 3.59 15.34 -5.34
N GLY A 91 2.94 14.32 -4.78
CA GLY A 91 1.60 13.90 -5.18
C GLY A 91 0.57 14.19 -4.09
N PHE A 92 -0.70 14.28 -4.50
CA PHE A 92 -1.83 14.36 -3.57
C PHE A 92 -2.36 12.95 -3.27
N GLN A 93 -2.65 12.70 -1.98
CA GLN A 93 -3.26 11.44 -1.54
C GLN A 93 -4.61 11.26 -2.21
N LYS A 94 -4.89 10.03 -2.65
CA LYS A 94 -6.16 9.68 -3.28
C LYS A 94 -7.10 9.12 -2.24
N GLU A 95 -8.27 9.74 -2.13
CA GLU A 95 -9.37 9.23 -1.32
C GLU A 95 -10.34 8.44 -2.20
N TYR A 96 -10.85 7.35 -1.66
CA TYR A 96 -11.83 6.49 -2.33
C TYR A 96 -13.16 6.54 -1.60
N ASN A 97 -14.26 6.62 -2.36
CA ASN A 97 -15.59 6.53 -1.79
C ASN A 97 -15.83 5.12 -1.22
N ARG A 98 -16.20 5.03 0.06
CA ARG A 98 -16.44 3.75 0.76
C ARG A 98 -17.57 2.91 0.14
N ASN A 99 -18.48 3.52 -0.63
CA ASN A 99 -19.49 2.76 -1.37
C ASN A 99 -18.91 1.77 -2.39
N ILE A 100 -17.66 1.95 -2.81
CA ILE A 100 -16.95 0.99 -3.66
C ILE A 100 -16.93 -0.39 -3.00
N LEU A 101 -16.72 -0.46 -1.68
CA LEU A 101 -16.65 -1.72 -0.93
C LEU A 101 -17.91 -2.57 -1.05
N LYS A 102 -19.09 -1.95 -1.25
CA LYS A 102 -20.38 -2.69 -1.38
C LYS A 102 -20.43 -3.58 -2.61
N ASN A 103 -19.64 -3.27 -3.65
CA ASN A 103 -19.63 -3.97 -4.94
C ASN A 103 -18.37 -4.83 -5.15
N THR A 104 -17.47 -4.91 -4.16
CA THR A 104 -16.25 -5.71 -4.25
C THR A 104 -16.55 -7.19 -4.02
N LYS A 105 -15.73 -8.05 -4.65
CA LYS A 105 -15.84 -9.52 -4.51
C LYS A 105 -14.67 -10.11 -3.75
N LYS A 106 -13.46 -9.60 -3.98
CA LYS A 106 -12.20 -10.13 -3.45
C LYS A 106 -11.49 -9.04 -2.65
N VAL A 107 -11.67 -9.06 -1.33
CA VAL A 107 -11.14 -8.01 -0.43
C VAL A 107 -10.14 -8.61 0.56
N LEU A 108 -9.04 -7.88 0.79
CA LEU A 108 -8.10 -8.16 1.86
C LEU A 108 -8.37 -7.25 3.04
N LEU A 109 -8.39 -7.81 4.26
CA LEU A 109 -8.31 -7.05 5.48
C LEU A 109 -6.96 -7.30 6.16
N LEU A 110 -6.25 -6.23 6.46
CA LEU A 110 -4.93 -6.26 7.07
C LEU A 110 -5.00 -5.58 8.44
N GLU A 111 -4.86 -6.35 9.53
CA GLU A 111 -4.94 -5.84 10.89
C GLU A 111 -3.57 -5.50 11.45
N ASN A 112 -3.41 -4.24 11.91
CA ASN A 112 -2.25 -3.76 12.67
C ASN A 112 -0.88 -3.98 11.98
N ILE A 113 -0.79 -3.78 10.68
CA ILE A 113 0.44 -3.97 9.92
C ILE A 113 1.44 -2.86 10.24
N LYS A 114 2.64 -3.22 10.68
CA LYS A 114 3.67 -2.26 11.15
C LYS A 114 4.81 -2.04 10.15
N ASP A 115 5.14 -3.02 9.29
CA ASP A 115 6.23 -2.88 8.31
C ASP A 115 5.75 -2.31 6.97
N SER A 116 6.33 -1.18 6.56
CA SER A 116 6.00 -0.49 5.30
C SER A 116 6.38 -1.32 4.06
N GLY A 117 7.44 -2.13 4.15
CA GLY A 117 7.91 -2.99 3.06
C GLY A 117 6.93 -4.13 2.81
N ASN A 118 6.47 -4.79 3.89
CA ASN A 118 5.44 -5.82 3.82
C ASN A 118 4.15 -5.26 3.22
N LEU A 119 3.67 -4.10 3.71
CA LEU A 119 2.46 -3.48 3.16
C LEU A 119 2.59 -3.19 1.67
N GLY A 120 3.70 -2.60 1.22
CA GLY A 120 3.92 -2.34 -0.20
C GLY A 120 3.99 -3.60 -1.06
N THR A 121 4.61 -4.68 -0.54
CA THR A 121 4.65 -5.99 -1.21
C THR A 121 3.27 -6.63 -1.28
N ILE A 122 2.47 -6.51 -0.22
CA ILE A 122 1.08 -6.98 -0.18
C ILE A 122 0.23 -6.27 -1.24
N VAL A 123 0.37 -4.94 -1.39
CA VAL A 123 -0.33 -4.19 -2.44
C VAL A 123 0.00 -4.74 -3.83
N ARG A 124 1.29 -5.05 -4.11
CA ARG A 124 1.68 -5.67 -5.39
C ARG A 124 1.01 -7.01 -5.61
N SER A 125 1.01 -7.88 -4.61
CA SER A 125 0.37 -9.21 -4.70
C SER A 125 -1.14 -9.10 -4.86
N ALA A 126 -1.79 -8.19 -4.13
CA ALA A 126 -3.22 -7.93 -4.24
C ALA A 126 -3.63 -7.53 -5.67
N VAL A 127 -2.88 -6.60 -6.28
CA VAL A 127 -3.11 -6.20 -7.67
C VAL A 127 -2.82 -7.35 -8.63
N ALA A 128 -1.72 -8.08 -8.46
CA ALA A 128 -1.32 -9.17 -9.34
C ALA A 128 -2.34 -10.32 -9.36
N PHE A 129 -2.98 -10.61 -8.22
CA PHE A 129 -3.93 -11.71 -8.07
C PHE A 129 -5.40 -11.25 -8.10
N GLY A 130 -5.66 -10.03 -8.57
CA GLY A 130 -7.00 -9.55 -8.88
C GLY A 130 -7.87 -9.30 -7.66
N ALA A 131 -7.31 -8.81 -6.56
CA ALA A 131 -8.10 -8.27 -5.47
C ALA A 131 -8.76 -6.95 -5.86
N ASP A 132 -9.98 -6.71 -5.40
CA ASP A 132 -10.75 -5.50 -5.71
C ASP A 132 -10.45 -4.34 -4.75
N ALA A 133 -10.09 -4.65 -3.51
CA ALA A 133 -9.77 -3.65 -2.49
C ALA A 133 -8.91 -4.20 -1.36
N ILE A 134 -8.23 -3.29 -0.65
CA ILE A 134 -7.54 -3.56 0.61
C ILE A 134 -8.18 -2.70 1.70
N VAL A 135 -8.42 -3.30 2.85
CA VAL A 135 -8.86 -2.63 4.08
C VAL A 135 -7.76 -2.73 5.12
N LEU A 136 -7.21 -1.61 5.53
CA LEU A 136 -6.34 -1.50 6.70
C LEU A 136 -7.22 -1.31 7.94
N TYR A 137 -7.07 -2.17 8.93
CA TYR A 137 -7.83 -2.11 10.17
C TYR A 137 -6.91 -1.91 11.37
N GLY A 138 -7.36 -1.08 12.31
CA GLY A 138 -6.57 -0.76 13.50
C GLY A 138 -5.35 0.16 13.20
N GLU A 139 -4.28 0.00 13.97
CA GLU A 139 -3.08 0.84 13.88
C GLU A 139 -2.10 0.30 12.84
N SER A 140 -2.41 0.48 11.57
CA SER A 140 -1.51 0.12 10.48
C SER A 140 -0.59 1.27 10.08
N VAL A 141 0.56 0.91 9.49
CA VAL A 141 1.51 1.87 8.91
C VAL A 141 0.85 2.70 7.81
N ASP A 142 1.32 3.93 7.66
CA ASP A 142 0.83 4.84 6.63
C ASP A 142 1.21 4.34 5.22
N ILE A 143 0.20 4.12 4.38
CA ILE A 143 0.36 3.65 2.99
C ILE A 143 1.16 4.65 2.13
N TYR A 144 1.13 5.94 2.48
CA TYR A 144 1.88 6.99 1.82
C TYR A 144 3.28 7.24 2.42
N ASN A 145 3.72 6.37 3.36
CA ASN A 145 5.11 6.35 3.79
C ASN A 145 6.04 6.12 2.58
N PRO A 146 7.13 6.90 2.40
CA PRO A 146 8.00 6.76 1.22
C PRO A 146 8.53 5.35 0.99
N LYS A 147 8.88 4.60 2.04
CA LYS A 147 9.29 3.19 1.93
C LYS A 147 8.14 2.32 1.41
N CYS A 148 6.90 2.55 1.86
CA CYS A 148 5.73 1.82 1.38
C CYS A 148 5.46 2.13 -0.09
N VAL A 149 5.40 3.41 -0.47
CA VAL A 149 5.17 3.85 -1.85
C VAL A 149 6.20 3.20 -2.80
N ARG A 150 7.49 3.23 -2.46
CA ARG A 150 8.53 2.55 -3.27
C ARG A 150 8.29 1.05 -3.38
N SER A 151 7.95 0.39 -2.28
CA SER A 151 7.74 -1.07 -2.25
C SER A 151 6.56 -1.52 -3.09
N THR A 152 5.59 -0.64 -3.38
CA THR A 152 4.46 -0.96 -4.28
C THR A 152 4.87 -1.03 -5.76
N VAL A 153 6.03 -0.48 -6.12
CA VAL A 153 6.53 -0.41 -7.51
C VAL A 153 5.44 0.08 -8.47
N GLY A 154 4.75 1.19 -8.09
CA GLY A 154 3.70 1.82 -8.89
C GLY A 154 2.31 1.15 -8.82
N ASN A 155 2.14 0.08 -8.06
CA ASN A 155 0.82 -0.57 -7.96
C ASN A 155 -0.15 0.11 -6.98
N LEU A 156 0.30 1.13 -6.24
CA LEU A 156 -0.50 1.81 -5.23
C LEU A 156 -1.80 2.42 -5.78
N TRP A 157 -1.78 2.84 -7.05
CA TRP A 157 -2.90 3.52 -7.71
C TRP A 157 -3.92 2.58 -8.34
N LYS A 158 -3.56 1.29 -8.48
CA LYS A 158 -4.32 0.28 -9.22
C LYS A 158 -5.38 -0.42 -8.38
N ILE A 159 -5.37 -0.20 -7.07
CA ILE A 159 -6.31 -0.82 -6.13
C ILE A 159 -6.77 0.20 -5.08
N PRO A 160 -8.06 0.31 -4.78
CA PRO A 160 -8.53 1.15 -3.69
C PRO A 160 -8.09 0.58 -2.33
N ILE A 161 -7.58 1.48 -1.47
CA ILE A 161 -7.14 1.14 -0.12
C ILE A 161 -7.91 2.01 0.86
N PHE A 162 -8.57 1.36 1.83
CA PHE A 162 -9.39 2.00 2.85
C PHE A 162 -8.78 1.80 4.23
N HIS A 163 -8.97 2.77 5.10
CA HIS A 163 -8.66 2.63 6.52
C HIS A 163 -9.98 2.62 7.31
N LEU A 164 -10.24 1.55 8.05
CA LEU A 164 -11.37 1.39 8.94
C LEU A 164 -10.86 1.26 10.38
N SER A 165 -11.47 1.98 11.30
CA SER A 165 -11.19 1.90 12.74
C SER A 165 -12.38 1.42 13.56
N ASP A 166 -13.60 1.58 13.02
CA ASP A 166 -14.83 1.13 13.68
C ASP A 166 -15.18 -0.30 13.25
N PHE A 167 -15.32 -1.17 14.26
CA PHE A 167 -15.69 -2.56 14.04
C PHE A 167 -17.14 -2.72 13.58
N LYS A 168 -18.06 -1.86 14.03
CA LYS A 168 -19.46 -1.92 13.59
C LYS A 168 -19.58 -1.62 12.10
N GLU A 169 -18.84 -0.62 11.62
CA GLU A 169 -18.76 -0.33 10.20
C GLU A 169 -18.22 -1.52 9.40
N LEU A 170 -17.17 -2.18 9.90
CA LEU A 170 -16.61 -3.38 9.30
C LEU A 170 -17.61 -4.54 9.25
N GLU A 171 -18.35 -4.76 10.34
CA GLU A 171 -19.42 -5.79 10.38
C GLU A 171 -20.52 -5.51 9.37
N GLU A 172 -20.98 -4.28 9.26
CA GLU A 172 -22.04 -3.89 8.31
C GLU A 172 -21.60 -4.09 6.86
N LEU A 173 -20.37 -3.66 6.52
CA LEU A 173 -19.84 -3.77 5.17
C LEU A 173 -19.64 -5.22 4.73
N PHE A 174 -19.17 -6.09 5.62
CA PHE A 174 -18.71 -7.43 5.24
C PHE A 174 -19.53 -8.58 5.82
N ARG A 175 -20.70 -8.34 6.43
CA ARG A 175 -21.54 -9.41 7.04
C ARG A 175 -21.96 -10.50 6.05
N ASN A 176 -22.14 -10.15 4.79
CA ASN A 176 -22.59 -11.09 3.73
C ASN A 176 -21.43 -11.81 3.04
N TYR A 177 -20.19 -11.42 3.29
CA TYR A 177 -19.00 -12.03 2.72
C TYR A 177 -18.69 -13.39 3.35
N GLU A 178 -18.02 -14.24 2.62
CA GLU A 178 -17.25 -15.31 3.23
C GLU A 178 -16.01 -14.67 3.86
N ARG A 179 -15.90 -14.73 5.18
CA ARG A 179 -14.82 -14.10 5.93
C ARG A 179 -13.85 -15.18 6.39
N ILE A 180 -12.65 -15.16 5.82
CA ILE A 180 -11.64 -16.20 5.97
C ILE A 180 -10.47 -15.66 6.80
N ALA A 181 -10.33 -16.13 8.05
CA ALA A 181 -9.14 -15.82 8.85
C ALA A 181 -7.96 -16.70 8.43
N THR A 182 -6.78 -16.08 8.31
CA THR A 182 -5.54 -16.81 8.05
C THR A 182 -4.83 -17.09 9.38
N LEU A 183 -4.80 -18.36 9.78
CA LEU A 183 -4.32 -18.77 11.11
C LEU A 183 -3.37 -19.96 11.00
N PRO A 184 -2.13 -19.89 11.53
CA PRO A 184 -1.19 -21.03 11.51
C PRO A 184 -1.74 -22.30 12.15
N ARG A 185 -2.67 -22.15 13.12
CA ARG A 185 -3.28 -23.26 13.87
C ARG A 185 -4.66 -23.69 13.34
N SER A 186 -5.08 -23.21 12.16
CA SER A 186 -6.34 -23.65 11.55
C SER A 186 -6.34 -25.16 11.31
N LYS A 187 -7.51 -25.80 11.40
CA LYS A 187 -7.71 -27.20 11.02
C LYS A 187 -7.83 -27.35 9.49
N ASN A 188 -8.25 -26.31 8.78
CA ASN A 188 -8.48 -26.36 7.36
C ASN A 188 -7.22 -25.93 6.60
N LEU A 189 -6.84 -26.71 5.60
CA LEU A 189 -5.73 -26.41 4.71
C LEU A 189 -6.16 -25.44 3.61
N LEU A 190 -5.23 -24.58 3.17
CA LEU A 190 -5.43 -23.70 2.03
C LEU A 190 -5.56 -24.49 0.74
N LYS A 191 -4.70 -25.49 0.55
CA LYS A 191 -4.65 -26.30 -0.66
C LYS A 191 -6.01 -26.97 -0.95
N GLY A 192 -6.55 -26.68 -2.12
CA GLY A 192 -7.82 -27.23 -2.57
C GLY A 192 -9.07 -26.64 -1.90
N TYR A 193 -8.91 -25.58 -1.09
CA TYR A 193 -10.06 -24.88 -0.54
C TYR A 193 -10.89 -24.22 -1.64
N LYS A 194 -12.21 -24.38 -1.57
CA LYS A 194 -13.14 -23.74 -2.51
C LYS A 194 -13.92 -22.63 -1.80
N ILE A 195 -13.81 -21.42 -2.32
CA ILE A 195 -14.61 -20.27 -1.87
C ILE A 195 -16.10 -20.61 -2.02
N LYS A 196 -16.87 -20.34 -0.97
CA LYS A 196 -18.29 -20.73 -0.89
C LYS A 196 -19.27 -19.63 -1.28
N LYS A 197 -18.79 -18.37 -1.31
CA LYS A 197 -19.61 -17.20 -1.66
C LYS A 197 -18.95 -16.39 -2.77
N ALA A 198 -19.77 -15.65 -3.50
CA ALA A 198 -19.28 -14.75 -4.57
C ALA A 198 -18.44 -13.57 -4.02
N GLN A 199 -18.62 -13.21 -2.75
CA GLN A 199 -17.89 -12.14 -2.07
C GLN A 199 -17.06 -12.71 -0.93
N THR A 200 -15.77 -12.43 -0.92
CA THR A 200 -14.80 -12.99 0.02
C THR A 200 -13.96 -11.88 0.64
N LEU A 201 -13.81 -11.93 1.95
CA LEU A 201 -12.91 -11.12 2.75
C LEU A 201 -11.85 -12.02 3.37
N VAL A 202 -10.59 -11.87 2.98
CA VAL A 202 -9.47 -12.62 3.58
C VAL A 202 -8.77 -11.74 4.61
N LEU A 203 -8.69 -12.24 5.85
CA LEU A 203 -8.16 -11.50 6.99
C LEU A 203 -6.74 -11.96 7.33
N PHE A 204 -5.83 -11.00 7.46
CA PHE A 204 -4.45 -11.18 7.84
C PHE A 204 -4.12 -10.33 9.06
N GLY A 205 -3.49 -10.92 10.06
CA GLY A 205 -3.03 -10.21 11.25
C GLY A 205 -1.58 -9.73 11.12
N SER A 206 -1.13 -8.99 12.14
CA SER A 206 0.25 -8.53 12.22
C SER A 206 1.25 -9.69 12.38
N GLU A 207 2.51 -9.42 12.04
CA GLU A 207 3.60 -10.39 12.17
C GLU A 207 3.83 -10.84 13.62
N ALA A 208 3.61 -9.95 14.59
CA ALA A 208 3.90 -10.20 15.99
C ALA A 208 2.78 -10.91 16.74
N SER A 209 1.53 -10.51 16.52
CA SER A 209 0.37 -10.98 17.32
C SER A 209 -0.67 -11.77 16.52
N GLY A 210 -0.54 -11.81 15.19
CA GLY A 210 -1.58 -12.40 14.34
C GLY A 210 -2.87 -11.56 14.36
N LEU A 211 -3.99 -12.22 14.10
CA LEU A 211 -5.33 -11.62 14.18
C LEU A 211 -5.81 -11.58 15.64
N THR A 212 -6.52 -10.48 15.98
CA THR A 212 -7.21 -10.40 17.29
C THR A 212 -8.36 -11.41 17.37
N GLU A 213 -8.68 -11.85 18.59
CA GLU A 213 -9.84 -12.72 18.87
C GLU A 213 -11.13 -12.14 18.28
N LYS A 214 -11.27 -10.82 18.28
CA LYS A 214 -12.43 -10.14 17.71
C LYS A 214 -12.59 -10.41 16.22
N LEU A 215 -11.51 -10.36 15.46
CA LEU A 215 -11.53 -10.65 14.01
C LEU A 215 -11.60 -12.15 13.73
N ILE A 216 -11.01 -12.99 14.58
CA ILE A 216 -11.15 -14.45 14.50
C ILE A 216 -12.64 -14.84 14.67
N ASN A 217 -13.31 -14.30 15.70
CA ASN A 217 -14.72 -14.56 15.95
C ASN A 217 -15.65 -13.97 14.88
N PHE A 218 -15.26 -12.89 14.23
CA PHE A 218 -15.97 -12.31 13.09
C PHE A 218 -15.87 -13.20 11.82
N SER A 219 -14.85 -14.04 11.73
CA SER A 219 -14.64 -14.90 10.56
C SER A 219 -15.63 -16.05 10.48
N THR A 220 -15.98 -16.44 9.26
CA THR A 220 -16.86 -17.61 9.00
C THR A 220 -16.06 -18.91 8.84
N ASN A 221 -14.81 -18.78 8.42
CA ASN A 221 -13.87 -19.89 8.20
C ASN A 221 -12.46 -19.47 8.61
N SER A 222 -11.57 -20.46 8.74
CA SER A 222 -10.15 -20.20 8.87
C SER A 222 -9.35 -21.15 7.97
N LEU A 223 -8.19 -20.69 7.48
CA LEU A 223 -7.28 -21.45 6.64
C LEU A 223 -5.84 -21.32 7.14
N LYS A 224 -5.03 -22.33 6.85
CA LYS A 224 -3.58 -22.29 7.01
C LYS A 224 -2.84 -22.73 5.75
N ILE A 225 -1.67 -22.18 5.55
CA ILE A 225 -0.67 -22.71 4.61
C ILE A 225 -0.05 -23.94 5.24
N GLU A 226 0.00 -25.05 4.51
CA GLU A 226 0.72 -26.23 4.94
C GLU A 226 2.24 -25.98 4.81
N MET A 227 2.97 -26.20 5.88
CA MET A 227 4.41 -25.94 5.96
C MET A 227 5.15 -27.14 6.55
N ALA A 228 6.44 -27.25 6.27
CA ALA A 228 7.30 -28.22 6.95
C ALA A 228 7.28 -28.01 8.47
N LYS A 229 7.29 -29.10 9.25
CA LYS A 229 7.18 -29.04 10.73
C LYS A 229 8.31 -28.24 11.42
N THR A 230 9.41 -28.00 10.71
CA THR A 230 10.57 -27.23 11.18
C THR A 230 10.40 -25.71 11.02
N VAL A 231 9.33 -25.25 10.37
CA VAL A 231 9.07 -23.83 10.09
C VAL A 231 7.84 -23.37 10.87
N GLU A 232 8.00 -22.36 11.69
CA GLU A 232 6.90 -21.80 12.51
C GLU A 232 5.97 -20.88 11.73
N SER A 233 6.53 -20.05 10.86
CA SER A 233 5.76 -19.05 10.08
C SER A 233 6.50 -18.64 8.81
N LEU A 234 5.76 -18.05 7.88
CA LEU A 234 6.29 -17.32 6.73
C LEU A 234 6.19 -15.80 6.99
N ASN A 235 7.02 -15.05 6.29
CA ASN A 235 6.83 -13.59 6.20
C ASN A 235 5.39 -13.27 5.78
N LEU A 236 4.81 -12.20 6.34
CA LEU A 236 3.42 -11.85 6.09
C LEU A 236 3.12 -11.63 4.61
N ALA A 237 3.94 -10.86 3.89
CA ALA A 237 3.71 -10.59 2.48
C ALA A 237 3.82 -11.86 1.62
N THR A 238 4.70 -12.80 1.99
CA THR A 238 4.80 -14.11 1.37
C THR A 238 3.54 -14.93 1.62
N SER A 239 3.05 -14.97 2.86
CA SER A 239 1.79 -15.66 3.21
C SER A 239 0.61 -15.11 2.43
N VAL A 240 0.49 -13.78 2.35
CA VAL A 240 -0.55 -13.11 1.56
C VAL A 240 -0.46 -13.55 0.10
N SER A 241 0.74 -13.53 -0.51
CA SER A 241 0.91 -13.90 -1.92
C SER A 241 0.46 -15.33 -2.21
N VAL A 242 0.86 -16.29 -1.36
CA VAL A 242 0.49 -17.71 -1.50
C VAL A 242 -1.02 -17.89 -1.37
N ILE A 243 -1.63 -17.24 -0.35
CA ILE A 243 -3.07 -17.37 -0.10
C ILE A 243 -3.90 -16.74 -1.22
N LEU A 244 -3.52 -15.55 -1.69
CA LEU A 244 -4.25 -14.90 -2.77
C LEU A 244 -4.13 -15.65 -4.10
N TYR A 245 -2.96 -16.19 -4.40
CA TYR A 245 -2.78 -17.04 -5.60
C TYR A 245 -3.73 -18.24 -5.58
N GLU A 246 -3.76 -19.00 -4.48
CA GLU A 246 -4.62 -20.18 -4.36
C GLU A 246 -6.12 -19.86 -4.34
N LEU A 247 -6.52 -18.71 -3.74
CA LEU A 247 -7.94 -18.38 -3.59
C LEU A 247 -8.51 -17.56 -4.75
N PHE A 248 -7.68 -16.74 -5.43
CA PHE A 248 -8.19 -15.72 -6.35
C PHE A 248 -7.83 -15.98 -7.81
N VAL A 249 -6.88 -16.86 -8.11
CA VAL A 249 -6.47 -17.27 -9.46
C VAL A 249 -7.01 -18.66 -9.78
#